data_a97f627d1504a321027c2b4552d7d758
#
_entry.id   a97f627d1504a321027c2b4552d7d758
#
_cell.length_a   1.000
_cell.length_b   1.000
_cell.length_c   1.000
_cell.angle_alpha   90.00
_cell.angle_beta   90.00
_cell.angle_gamma   90.00
#
_symmetry.space_group_name_H-M   'P 1'
#
loop_
_entity.id
_entity.type
_entity.pdbx_description
1 polymer ?
#
loop_
_entity_poly.entity_id
_entity_poly.type
_entity_poly.pdbx_seq_one_letter_code
_entity_poly.pdbx_strand_id
1 'polypeptide(L)'
;MAVEVDHSAHLPSVMKAIQEKLGSWERPVVTDYELAVLVTSQVAHLEELPTLRLYEKVVDSLGSFGLISPSKDFKPRTVYHLFGRAKPKATEVACAADPFAYISHLSAMEFHGLTDRFSKILYLTTPPDTEWKELAKDRMLKDLREHLEPFQRARLPQLRRPVFDRVEGVRVELMRRSSRGAFKTIKSPTIRVAMVGRAFLDMVREPGNCGGMQHVVDTYREHGARYLALIADEVEQHGNAVEKVRAGYLLDEVCRLTHPLVDGWTQKAQRGGSRLLDPLGEYAPVYSEKWKLSINVASLMPGGSEDTL
;
A
#
# COMPACT_ATOMS: atom_id res chain seq x y z
N MET A 1 -9.15 -1.53 45.02
CA MET A 1 -10.45 -1.90 44.43
C MET A 1 -10.81 -0.79 43.47
N ALA A 2 -10.68 -1.00 42.14
CA ALA A 2 -11.17 -0.05 41.15
C ALA A 2 -12.71 -0.15 41.16
N VAL A 3 -13.40 0.96 41.38
CA VAL A 3 -14.85 1.06 41.21
C VAL A 3 -15.13 0.76 39.73
N GLU A 4 -15.80 -0.35 39.48
CA GLU A 4 -16.25 -0.74 38.14
C GLU A 4 -17.40 0.21 37.78
N VAL A 5 -17.09 1.21 36.94
CA VAL A 5 -18.08 2.18 36.45
C VAL A 5 -19.05 1.41 35.56
N ASP A 6 -20.32 1.32 35.99
CA ASP A 6 -21.37 0.67 35.20
C ASP A 6 -21.89 1.64 34.13
N HIS A 7 -21.32 1.55 32.91
CA HIS A 7 -21.72 2.34 31.74
C HIS A 7 -23.04 1.88 31.09
N SER A 8 -23.84 1.00 31.74
CA SER A 8 -25.06 0.47 31.14
C SER A 8 -26.11 1.55 30.86
N ALA A 9 -26.11 2.64 31.61
CA ALA A 9 -27.02 3.78 31.41
C ALA A 9 -26.72 4.57 30.12
N HIS A 10 -25.46 4.61 29.70
CA HIS A 10 -25.04 5.39 28.53
C HIS A 10 -24.92 4.56 27.23
N LEU A 11 -25.03 3.23 27.32
CA LEU A 11 -24.92 2.34 26.16
C LEU A 11 -25.86 2.74 24.99
N PRO A 12 -27.14 3.10 25.19
CA PRO A 12 -28.02 3.49 24.08
C PRO A 12 -27.55 4.76 23.35
N SER A 13 -27.09 5.78 24.09
CA SER A 13 -26.61 7.03 23.50
C SER A 13 -25.30 6.83 22.73
N VAL A 14 -24.35 6.07 23.29
CA VAL A 14 -23.09 5.70 22.65
C VAL A 14 -23.36 4.89 21.38
N MET A 15 -24.25 3.89 21.45
CA MET A 15 -24.65 3.08 20.30
C MET A 15 -25.22 3.94 19.16
N LYS A 16 -26.17 4.84 19.48
CA LYS A 16 -26.78 5.73 18.49
C LYS A 16 -25.71 6.58 17.77
N ALA A 17 -24.81 7.21 18.54
CA ALA A 17 -23.76 8.04 17.97
C ALA A 17 -22.77 7.25 17.10
N ILE A 18 -22.42 6.02 17.50
CA ILE A 18 -21.57 5.14 16.69
C ILE A 18 -22.28 4.69 15.42
N GLN A 19 -23.57 4.35 15.47
CA GLN A 19 -24.36 3.99 14.29
C GLN A 19 -24.42 5.13 13.29
N GLU A 20 -24.62 6.37 13.73
CA GLU A 20 -24.61 7.56 12.87
C GLU A 20 -23.23 7.75 12.20
N LYS A 21 -22.15 7.60 12.99
CA LYS A 21 -20.77 7.69 12.44
C LYS A 21 -20.48 6.58 11.42
N LEU A 22 -20.84 5.34 11.72
CA LEU A 22 -20.66 4.23 10.78
C LEU A 22 -21.56 4.37 9.55
N GLY A 23 -22.76 4.96 9.71
CA GLY A 23 -23.67 5.28 8.60
C GLY A 23 -23.06 6.23 7.58
N SER A 24 -22.26 7.22 8.03
CA SER A 24 -21.51 8.15 7.17
C SER A 24 -20.11 7.66 6.74
N TRP A 25 -19.72 6.45 7.12
CA TRP A 25 -18.40 5.89 6.83
C TRP A 25 -18.29 5.54 5.35
N GLU A 26 -17.35 6.14 4.64
CA GLU A 26 -17.20 5.91 3.19
C GLU A 26 -16.56 4.56 2.84
N ARG A 27 -15.84 3.95 3.80
CA ARG A 27 -15.15 2.68 3.60
C ARG A 27 -16.06 1.49 3.86
N PRO A 28 -15.87 0.34 3.18
CA PRO A 28 -16.72 -0.83 3.34
C PRO A 28 -16.45 -1.63 4.62
N VAL A 29 -15.33 -1.36 5.30
CA VAL A 29 -14.91 -2.04 6.52
C VAL A 29 -14.45 -1.05 7.58
N VAL A 30 -14.47 -1.50 8.83
CA VAL A 30 -13.94 -0.81 10.00
C VAL A 30 -13.06 -1.79 10.79
N THR A 31 -11.96 -1.31 11.38
CA THR A 31 -11.08 -2.11 12.22
C THR A 31 -11.51 -2.06 13.69
N ASP A 32 -11.09 -3.04 14.49
CA ASP A 32 -11.28 -3.07 15.95
C ASP A 32 -10.70 -1.82 16.62
N TYR A 33 -9.50 -1.38 16.17
CA TYR A 33 -8.89 -0.13 16.63
C TYR A 33 -9.78 1.09 16.35
N GLU A 34 -10.31 1.23 15.13
CA GLU A 34 -11.17 2.36 14.76
C GLU A 34 -12.47 2.36 15.53
N LEU A 35 -13.08 1.18 15.78
CA LEU A 35 -14.24 1.06 16.65
C LEU A 35 -13.91 1.48 18.10
N ALA A 36 -12.74 1.08 18.60
CA ALA A 36 -12.30 1.47 19.94
C ALA A 36 -12.06 2.97 20.05
N VAL A 37 -11.50 3.62 19.02
CA VAL A 37 -11.36 5.09 18.94
C VAL A 37 -12.73 5.76 18.94
N LEU A 38 -13.69 5.26 18.16
CA LEU A 38 -15.06 5.79 18.15
C LEU A 38 -15.72 5.69 19.52
N VAL A 39 -15.64 4.52 20.20
CA VAL A 39 -16.17 4.34 21.55
C VAL A 39 -15.53 5.33 22.51
N THR A 40 -14.21 5.44 22.51
CA THR A 40 -13.47 6.38 23.37
C THR A 40 -13.89 7.82 23.15
N SER A 41 -14.03 8.25 21.89
CA SER A 41 -14.50 9.60 21.56
C SER A 41 -15.91 9.88 22.09
N GLN A 42 -16.83 8.90 21.98
CA GLN A 42 -18.20 9.10 22.48
C GLN A 42 -18.28 9.16 24.00
N VAL A 43 -17.50 8.31 24.68
CA VAL A 43 -17.44 8.32 26.15
C VAL A 43 -16.80 9.59 26.68
N ALA A 44 -15.79 10.11 26.00
CA ALA A 44 -15.15 11.38 26.36
C ALA A 44 -16.13 12.58 26.31
N HIS A 45 -17.09 12.57 25.38
CA HIS A 45 -18.15 13.59 25.35
C HIS A 45 -19.11 13.53 26.54
N LEU A 46 -19.12 12.41 27.26
CA LEU A 46 -19.90 12.21 28.48
C LEU A 46 -19.06 12.46 29.75
N GLU A 47 -17.82 12.96 29.59
CA GLU A 47 -16.85 13.17 30.67
C GLU A 47 -16.49 11.87 31.43
N GLU A 48 -16.57 10.72 30.74
CA GLU A 48 -16.29 9.41 31.29
C GLU A 48 -15.02 8.79 30.68
N LEU A 49 -14.51 7.73 31.33
CA LEU A 49 -13.35 6.98 30.82
C LEU A 49 -13.81 5.73 30.07
N PRO A 50 -13.14 5.38 28.95
CA PRO A 50 -13.47 4.19 28.21
C PRO A 50 -13.12 2.92 29.00
N THR A 51 -13.92 1.85 28.83
CA THR A 51 -13.64 0.54 29.41
C THR A 51 -13.72 -0.56 28.34
N LEU A 52 -12.96 -1.64 28.52
CA LEU A 52 -13.00 -2.79 27.61
C LEU A 52 -14.41 -3.41 27.58
N ARG A 53 -15.08 -3.50 28.74
CA ARG A 53 -16.44 -4.04 28.85
C ARG A 53 -17.46 -3.25 28.02
N LEU A 54 -17.39 -1.91 28.04
CA LEU A 54 -18.28 -1.08 27.21
C LEU A 54 -17.99 -1.31 25.72
N TYR A 55 -16.70 -1.31 25.32
CA TYR A 55 -16.30 -1.60 23.96
C TYR A 55 -16.86 -2.95 23.47
N GLU A 56 -16.69 -4.01 24.26
CA GLU A 56 -17.21 -5.35 23.93
C GLU A 56 -18.73 -5.35 23.78
N LYS A 57 -19.46 -4.73 24.72
CA LYS A 57 -20.92 -4.58 24.63
C LYS A 57 -21.35 -3.84 23.35
N VAL A 58 -20.64 -2.77 22.96
CA VAL A 58 -20.92 -2.02 21.74
C VAL A 58 -20.70 -2.90 20.50
N VAL A 59 -19.56 -3.59 20.42
CA VAL A 59 -19.24 -4.47 19.27
C VAL A 59 -20.25 -5.62 19.16
N ASP A 60 -20.58 -6.27 20.27
CA ASP A 60 -21.55 -7.36 20.29
C ASP A 60 -22.97 -6.89 19.91
N SER A 61 -23.35 -5.68 20.35
CA SER A 61 -24.64 -5.08 19.97
C SER A 61 -24.68 -4.72 18.48
N LEU A 62 -23.60 -4.11 17.94
CA LEU A 62 -23.51 -3.81 16.50
C LEU A 62 -23.60 -5.10 15.66
N GLY A 63 -22.95 -6.19 16.11
CA GLY A 63 -23.04 -7.49 15.48
C GLY A 63 -24.45 -8.09 15.56
N SER A 64 -25.10 -8.03 16.72
CA SER A 64 -26.46 -8.55 16.94
C SER A 64 -27.51 -7.83 16.10
N PHE A 65 -27.32 -6.53 15.88
CA PHE A 65 -28.17 -5.75 14.96
C PHE A 65 -27.81 -5.92 13.49
N GLY A 66 -26.79 -6.74 13.17
CA GLY A 66 -26.34 -6.97 11.80
C GLY A 66 -25.67 -5.77 11.14
N LEU A 67 -25.27 -4.74 11.90
CA LEU A 67 -24.63 -3.53 11.38
C LEU A 67 -23.16 -3.76 10.99
N ILE A 68 -22.51 -4.70 11.67
CA ILE A 68 -21.17 -5.17 11.35
C ILE A 68 -21.14 -6.69 11.31
N SER A 69 -20.23 -7.25 10.52
CA SER A 69 -19.92 -8.68 10.50
C SER A 69 -18.41 -8.91 10.42
N PRO A 70 -17.83 -9.85 11.20
CA PRO A 70 -16.40 -10.07 11.18
C PRO A 70 -15.95 -10.59 9.81
N SER A 71 -14.85 -10.02 9.28
CA SER A 71 -14.21 -10.52 8.08
C SER A 71 -13.49 -11.84 8.36
N LYS A 72 -13.60 -12.78 7.40
CA LYS A 72 -12.93 -14.09 7.48
C LYS A 72 -11.47 -14.06 7.03
N ASP A 73 -11.06 -12.99 6.34
CA ASP A 73 -9.71 -12.83 5.78
C ASP A 73 -8.69 -12.36 6.81
N PHE A 74 -9.14 -11.95 7.99
CA PHE A 74 -8.30 -11.43 9.07
C PHE A 74 -8.47 -12.24 10.35
N LYS A 75 -7.61 -11.97 11.35
CA LYS A 75 -7.80 -12.53 12.68
C LYS A 75 -9.22 -12.21 13.19
N PRO A 76 -9.86 -13.14 13.90
CA PRO A 76 -11.21 -12.92 14.44
C PRO A 76 -11.30 -11.61 15.20
N ARG A 77 -12.36 -10.85 14.96
CA ARG A 77 -12.70 -9.59 15.65
C ARG A 77 -11.68 -8.46 15.45
N THR A 78 -10.92 -8.45 14.34
CA THR A 78 -9.98 -7.35 14.02
C THR A 78 -10.46 -6.45 12.89
N VAL A 79 -11.22 -6.98 11.93
CA VAL A 79 -11.78 -6.23 10.80
C VAL A 79 -13.23 -6.67 10.61
N TYR A 80 -14.11 -5.70 10.41
CA TYR A 80 -15.56 -5.94 10.26
C TYR A 80 -16.06 -5.28 8.98
N HIS A 81 -16.88 -6.01 8.22
CA HIS A 81 -17.66 -5.47 7.11
C HIS A 81 -18.84 -4.66 7.65
N LEU A 82 -19.12 -3.53 7.00
CA LEU A 82 -20.27 -2.67 7.32
C LEU A 82 -21.48 -3.08 6.49
N PHE A 83 -22.64 -3.20 7.14
CA PHE A 83 -23.90 -3.47 6.47
C PHE A 83 -24.32 -2.34 5.54
N GLY A 84 -25.07 -2.68 4.46
CA GLY A 84 -25.60 -1.72 3.49
C GLY A 84 -24.58 -1.10 2.55
N ARG A 85 -23.35 -1.63 2.53
CA ARG A 85 -22.31 -1.22 1.57
C ARG A 85 -22.31 -2.12 0.34
N ALA A 86 -21.90 -1.57 -0.81
CA ALA A 86 -21.62 -2.37 -1.99
C ALA A 86 -20.55 -3.43 -1.67
N LYS A 87 -20.53 -4.54 -2.43
CA LYS A 87 -19.50 -5.58 -2.27
C LYS A 87 -18.11 -4.92 -2.33
N PRO A 88 -17.30 -5.04 -1.29
CA PRO A 88 -16.02 -4.35 -1.23
C PRO A 88 -15.03 -4.95 -2.23
N LYS A 89 -14.15 -4.11 -2.76
CA LYS A 89 -13.00 -4.56 -3.53
C LYS A 89 -11.85 -4.90 -2.59
N ALA A 90 -11.03 -5.90 -2.96
CA ALA A 90 -9.84 -6.29 -2.21
C ALA A 90 -8.92 -5.10 -1.90
N THR A 91 -8.77 -4.15 -2.84
CA THR A 91 -8.00 -2.92 -2.70
C THR A 91 -8.50 -2.01 -1.57
N GLU A 92 -9.82 -1.87 -1.44
CA GLU A 92 -10.45 -1.03 -0.41
C GLU A 92 -10.29 -1.64 0.98
N VAL A 93 -10.55 -2.95 1.06
CA VAL A 93 -10.43 -3.69 2.34
C VAL A 93 -8.99 -3.73 2.82
N ALA A 94 -8.04 -4.06 1.93
CA ALA A 94 -6.63 -4.11 2.28
C ALA A 94 -6.08 -2.75 2.71
N CYS A 95 -6.42 -1.66 1.99
CA CYS A 95 -6.05 -0.30 2.37
C CYS A 95 -6.73 0.18 3.66
N ALA A 96 -7.92 -0.30 3.98
CA ALA A 96 -8.58 0.03 5.24
C ALA A 96 -7.95 -0.74 6.40
N ALA A 97 -7.64 -2.04 6.23
CA ALA A 97 -7.06 -2.89 7.26
C ALA A 97 -5.61 -2.48 7.62
N ASP A 98 -4.75 -2.20 6.63
CA ASP A 98 -3.41 -1.63 6.87
C ASP A 98 -3.40 -0.15 6.47
N PRO A 99 -3.42 0.79 7.44
CA PRO A 99 -3.50 2.22 7.15
C PRO A 99 -2.23 2.79 6.49
N PHE A 100 -1.15 2.01 6.42
CA PHE A 100 0.14 2.43 5.84
C PHE A 100 0.50 1.70 4.55
N ALA A 101 -0.28 0.68 4.18
CA ALA A 101 -0.10 -0.01 2.90
C ALA A 101 -0.70 0.80 1.73
N TYR A 102 -0.10 0.63 0.56
CA TYR A 102 -0.58 1.20 -0.71
C TYR A 102 -0.45 0.20 -1.85
N ILE A 103 -1.32 0.35 -2.85
CA ILE A 103 -1.33 -0.44 -4.08
C ILE A 103 -0.07 -0.09 -4.89
N SER A 104 0.69 -1.12 -5.33
CA SER A 104 1.99 -0.97 -5.98
C SER A 104 2.17 -1.95 -7.16
N HIS A 105 3.31 -1.93 -7.82
CA HIS A 105 3.71 -2.85 -8.88
C HIS A 105 2.62 -3.01 -9.97
N LEU A 106 2.34 -4.23 -10.43
CA LEU A 106 1.37 -4.48 -11.49
C LEU A 106 -0.03 -3.94 -11.18
N SER A 107 -0.46 -4.00 -9.89
CA SER A 107 -1.74 -3.43 -9.48
C SER A 107 -1.80 -1.90 -9.57
N ALA A 108 -0.67 -1.21 -9.37
CA ALA A 108 -0.59 0.23 -9.60
C ALA A 108 -0.48 0.57 -11.10
N MET A 109 0.19 -0.27 -11.89
CA MET A 109 0.24 -0.13 -13.34
C MET A 109 -1.18 -0.23 -13.94
N GLU A 110 -1.96 -1.22 -13.53
CA GLU A 110 -3.36 -1.40 -13.91
C GLU A 110 -4.20 -0.16 -13.53
N PHE A 111 -4.06 0.31 -12.28
CA PHE A 111 -4.77 1.52 -11.81
C PHE A 111 -4.47 2.76 -12.65
N HIS A 112 -3.23 2.93 -13.10
CA HIS A 112 -2.80 4.08 -13.91
C HIS A 112 -3.03 3.91 -15.42
N GLY A 113 -3.56 2.77 -15.87
CA GLY A 113 -3.71 2.46 -17.28
C GLY A 113 -2.36 2.34 -18.01
N LEU A 114 -1.34 1.84 -17.32
CA LEU A 114 -0.01 1.56 -17.89
C LEU A 114 0.10 0.15 -18.45
N THR A 115 -0.94 -0.64 -18.35
CA THR A 115 -0.98 -2.03 -18.80
C THR A 115 -2.42 -2.49 -19.00
N ASP A 116 -2.64 -3.34 -19.99
CA ASP A 116 -3.89 -4.07 -20.21
C ASP A 116 -3.92 -5.43 -19.50
N ARG A 117 -2.86 -5.77 -18.76
CA ARG A 117 -2.77 -7.01 -18.00
C ARG A 117 -3.51 -6.88 -16.69
N PHE A 118 -4.55 -7.68 -16.49
CA PHE A 118 -5.28 -7.79 -15.23
C PHE A 118 -4.54 -8.72 -14.27
N SER A 119 -4.12 -8.17 -13.14
CA SER A 119 -3.46 -8.97 -12.12
C SER A 119 -4.45 -9.83 -11.34
N LYS A 120 -4.16 -11.14 -11.22
CA LYS A 120 -4.88 -12.05 -10.30
C LYS A 120 -4.38 -11.92 -8.85
N ILE A 121 -3.35 -11.13 -8.63
CA ILE A 121 -2.69 -10.89 -7.35
C ILE A 121 -2.78 -9.40 -7.06
N LEU A 122 -3.18 -9.03 -5.86
CA LEU A 122 -3.11 -7.66 -5.39
C LEU A 122 -1.71 -7.39 -4.81
N TYR A 123 -0.94 -6.55 -5.50
CA TYR A 123 0.37 -6.11 -5.03
C TYR A 123 0.24 -4.89 -4.13
N LEU A 124 0.76 -5.01 -2.91
CA LEU A 124 0.79 -3.93 -1.93
C LEU A 124 2.21 -3.70 -1.43
N THR A 125 2.51 -2.46 -1.08
CA THR A 125 3.73 -2.10 -0.36
C THR A 125 3.35 -1.46 0.98
N THR A 126 4.03 -1.86 2.05
CA THR A 126 3.84 -1.37 3.43
C THR A 126 5.21 -1.11 4.07
N PRO A 127 5.34 -0.20 5.05
CA PRO A 127 6.60 0.03 5.74
C PRO A 127 7.15 -1.24 6.43
N PRO A 128 8.48 -1.35 6.67
CA PRO A 128 9.07 -2.38 7.51
C PRO A 128 8.51 -2.33 8.94
N ASP A 129 8.68 -3.41 9.71
CA ASP A 129 8.05 -3.56 11.03
C ASP A 129 8.38 -2.43 12.01
N THR A 130 9.63 -1.95 12.02
CA THR A 130 10.05 -0.86 12.91
C THR A 130 9.36 0.44 12.54
N GLU A 131 9.41 0.84 11.27
CA GLU A 131 8.78 2.07 10.77
C GLU A 131 7.25 2.00 10.92
N TRP A 132 6.64 0.83 10.66
CA TRP A 132 5.22 0.63 10.84
C TRP A 132 4.77 0.87 12.29
N LYS A 133 5.55 0.36 13.28
CA LYS A 133 5.27 0.58 14.71
C LYS A 133 5.38 2.04 15.12
N GLU A 134 6.35 2.77 14.58
CA GLU A 134 6.51 4.22 14.81
C GLU A 134 5.30 4.98 14.26
N LEU A 135 4.93 4.71 13.00
CA LEU A 135 3.75 5.32 12.37
C LEU A 135 2.45 5.00 13.11
N ALA A 136 2.33 3.78 13.67
CA ALA A 136 1.17 3.39 14.46
C ALA A 136 1.11 4.16 15.78
N LYS A 137 2.23 4.38 16.45
CA LYS A 137 2.32 5.22 17.65
C LYS A 137 1.89 6.65 17.36
N ASP A 138 2.43 7.25 16.30
CA ASP A 138 2.11 8.63 15.90
C ASP A 138 0.62 8.75 15.53
N ARG A 139 0.08 7.76 14.84
CA ARG A 139 -1.34 7.70 14.49
C ARG A 139 -2.22 7.62 15.72
N MET A 140 -1.90 6.74 16.67
CA MET A 140 -2.65 6.59 17.92
C MET A 140 -2.61 7.89 18.75
N LEU A 141 -1.44 8.53 18.84
CA LEU A 141 -1.30 9.82 19.53
C LEU A 141 -2.18 10.89 18.87
N LYS A 142 -2.21 10.96 17.55
CA LYS A 142 -3.03 11.90 16.79
C LYS A 142 -4.53 11.65 16.96
N ASP A 143 -4.95 10.39 16.91
CA ASP A 143 -6.37 10.01 16.95
C ASP A 143 -6.97 10.14 18.37
N LEU A 144 -6.17 9.85 19.41
CA LEU A 144 -6.62 9.77 20.80
C LEU A 144 -6.22 10.98 21.66
N ARG A 145 -5.14 11.68 21.32
CA ARG A 145 -4.63 12.84 22.05
C ARG A 145 -4.51 12.57 23.56
N GLU A 146 -5.19 13.39 24.39
CA GLU A 146 -5.25 13.25 25.85
C GLU A 146 -5.93 11.93 26.34
N HIS A 147 -6.68 11.25 25.48
CA HIS A 147 -7.34 10.00 25.78
C HIS A 147 -6.47 8.76 25.56
N LEU A 148 -5.21 8.92 25.06
CA LEU A 148 -4.32 7.79 24.75
C LEU A 148 -4.00 6.95 26.01
N GLU A 149 -3.66 7.61 27.13
CA GLU A 149 -3.34 6.89 28.37
C GLU A 149 -4.56 6.13 28.95
N PRO A 150 -5.75 6.75 29.10
CA PRO A 150 -6.95 6.02 29.49
C PRO A 150 -7.30 4.85 28.55
N PHE A 151 -7.16 5.05 27.23
CA PHE A 151 -7.37 4.03 26.20
C PHE A 151 -6.46 2.81 26.41
N GLN A 152 -5.17 3.05 26.66
CA GLN A 152 -4.18 1.98 26.89
C GLN A 152 -4.41 1.28 28.23
N ARG A 153 -4.73 2.04 29.29
CA ARG A 153 -5.05 1.51 30.63
C ARG A 153 -6.27 0.60 30.59
N ALA A 154 -7.28 0.97 29.79
CA ALA A 154 -8.47 0.16 29.57
C ALA A 154 -8.22 -1.10 28.70
N ARG A 155 -6.99 -1.28 28.15
CA ARG A 155 -6.60 -2.39 27.27
C ARG A 155 -7.47 -2.52 26.02
N LEU A 156 -7.94 -1.38 25.48
CA LEU A 156 -8.69 -1.34 24.24
C LEU A 156 -7.84 -1.79 23.05
N PRO A 157 -8.46 -2.27 21.95
CA PRO A 157 -7.74 -2.69 20.76
C PRO A 157 -6.79 -1.61 20.23
N GLN A 158 -5.49 -1.90 20.22
CA GLN A 158 -4.45 -1.02 19.75
C GLN A 158 -4.31 -1.14 18.22
N LEU A 159 -3.82 -0.10 17.56
CA LEU A 159 -3.45 -0.18 16.15
C LEU A 159 -2.29 -1.17 15.98
N ARG A 160 -2.57 -2.30 15.32
CA ARG A 160 -1.61 -3.38 15.07
C ARG A 160 -1.55 -3.69 13.59
N ARG A 161 -0.37 -4.10 13.12
CA ARG A 161 -0.21 -4.56 11.74
C ARG A 161 -1.11 -5.77 11.50
N PRO A 162 -2.00 -5.71 10.50
CA PRO A 162 -2.79 -6.86 10.12
C PRO A 162 -1.92 -7.94 9.46
N VAL A 163 -2.34 -9.19 9.55
CA VAL A 163 -1.72 -10.33 8.88
C VAL A 163 -2.77 -10.93 7.97
N PHE A 164 -2.50 -10.94 6.68
CA PHE A 164 -3.36 -11.50 5.64
C PHE A 164 -2.53 -11.83 4.40
N ASP A 165 -2.92 -12.87 3.69
CA ASP A 165 -2.36 -13.32 2.40
C ASP A 165 -3.41 -13.36 1.30
N ARG A 166 -4.68 -13.17 1.67
CA ARG A 166 -5.84 -13.09 0.79
C ARG A 166 -6.83 -12.08 1.34
N VAL A 167 -7.49 -11.34 0.46
CA VAL A 167 -8.57 -10.40 0.81
C VAL A 167 -9.64 -10.47 -0.27
N GLU A 168 -10.91 -10.62 0.13
CA GLU A 168 -12.06 -10.75 -0.79
C GLU A 168 -11.83 -11.78 -1.90
N GLY A 169 -11.20 -12.92 -1.57
CA GLY A 169 -10.86 -13.96 -2.51
C GLY A 169 -9.63 -13.69 -3.39
N VAL A 170 -9.05 -12.51 -3.35
CA VAL A 170 -7.85 -12.13 -4.12
C VAL A 170 -6.60 -12.39 -3.29
N ARG A 171 -5.62 -13.12 -3.86
CA ARG A 171 -4.30 -13.30 -3.25
C ARG A 171 -3.59 -11.95 -3.12
N VAL A 172 -2.92 -11.72 -2.01
CA VAL A 172 -2.15 -10.50 -1.76
C VAL A 172 -0.66 -10.84 -1.69
N GLU A 173 0.14 -10.06 -2.42
CA GLU A 173 1.60 -10.06 -2.30
C GLU A 173 2.02 -8.75 -1.63
N LEU A 174 2.59 -8.86 -0.43
CA LEU A 174 2.89 -7.71 0.42
C LEU A 174 4.40 -7.47 0.51
N MET A 175 4.89 -6.41 -0.16
CA MET A 175 6.26 -5.96 -0.07
C MET A 175 6.46 -5.05 1.16
N ARG A 176 7.62 -5.20 1.82
CA ARG A 176 8.00 -4.38 2.97
C ARG A 176 9.13 -3.44 2.58
N ARG A 177 8.80 -2.15 2.43
CA ARG A 177 9.77 -1.13 2.01
C ARG A 177 9.56 0.17 2.76
N SER A 178 10.68 0.79 3.15
CA SER A 178 10.69 2.17 3.61
C SER A 178 10.54 3.08 2.39
N SER A 179 9.39 3.75 2.27
CA SER A 179 9.11 4.59 1.10
C SER A 179 8.05 5.64 1.41
N ARG A 180 8.42 6.62 2.22
CA ARG A 180 7.55 7.76 2.53
C ARG A 180 7.29 8.58 1.26
N GLY A 181 6.05 9.02 1.06
CA GLY A 181 5.67 9.92 -0.03
C GLY A 181 5.47 9.26 -1.41
N ALA A 182 5.63 7.94 -1.51
CA ALA A 182 5.54 7.22 -2.79
C ALA A 182 4.13 7.02 -3.33
N PHE A 183 3.10 7.43 -2.62
CA PHE A 183 1.71 7.17 -2.97
C PHE A 183 0.81 8.39 -2.79
N LYS A 184 -0.32 8.36 -3.45
CA LYS A 184 -1.44 9.30 -3.23
C LYS A 184 -2.64 8.57 -2.65
N THR A 185 -3.42 9.30 -1.85
CA THR A 185 -4.72 8.82 -1.35
C THR A 185 -5.82 9.25 -2.30
N ILE A 186 -6.63 8.30 -2.73
CA ILE A 186 -7.89 8.53 -3.45
C ILE A 186 -9.00 8.52 -2.40
N LYS A 187 -9.91 9.48 -2.46
CA LYS A 187 -10.97 9.61 -1.45
C LYS A 187 -12.16 8.70 -1.70
N SER A 188 -12.50 8.49 -2.96
CA SER A 188 -13.67 7.69 -3.32
C SER A 188 -13.34 6.79 -4.54
N PRO A 189 -13.10 5.48 -4.34
CA PRO A 189 -12.99 4.75 -3.07
C PRO A 189 -11.75 5.17 -2.25
N THR A 190 -11.79 4.97 -0.93
CA THR A 190 -10.65 5.32 -0.08
C THR A 190 -9.53 4.28 -0.20
N ILE A 191 -8.63 4.51 -1.13
CA ILE A 191 -7.46 3.67 -1.39
C ILE A 191 -6.19 4.53 -1.41
N ARG A 192 -5.05 3.90 -1.19
CA ARG A 192 -3.73 4.48 -1.44
C ARG A 192 -3.10 3.75 -2.61
N VAL A 193 -2.53 4.48 -3.54
CA VAL A 193 -1.90 3.91 -4.74
C VAL A 193 -0.57 4.62 -5.04
N ALA A 194 0.43 3.85 -5.44
CA ALA A 194 1.73 4.39 -5.86
C ALA A 194 1.53 5.50 -6.89
N MET A 195 2.32 6.56 -6.81
CA MET A 195 2.37 7.58 -7.86
C MET A 195 2.95 6.99 -9.13
N VAL A 196 2.67 7.59 -10.28
CA VAL A 196 3.12 7.06 -11.58
C VAL A 196 4.65 6.89 -11.62
N GLY A 197 5.42 7.90 -11.19
CA GLY A 197 6.88 7.80 -11.12
C GLY A 197 7.33 6.60 -10.25
N ARG A 198 6.67 6.36 -9.11
CA ARG A 198 6.93 5.20 -8.24
C ARG A 198 6.62 3.88 -8.95
N ALA A 199 5.55 3.80 -9.72
CA ALA A 199 5.24 2.58 -10.49
C ALA A 199 6.38 2.25 -11.48
N PHE A 200 6.93 3.26 -12.16
CA PHE A 200 8.08 3.08 -13.04
C PHE A 200 9.37 2.68 -12.30
N LEU A 201 9.60 3.21 -11.11
CA LEU A 201 10.73 2.77 -10.27
C LEU A 201 10.54 1.32 -9.81
N ASP A 202 9.34 0.93 -9.40
CA ASP A 202 9.04 -0.44 -9.00
C ASP A 202 9.24 -1.44 -10.16
N MET A 203 8.97 -1.04 -11.42
CA MET A 203 9.22 -1.87 -12.61
C MET A 203 10.70 -2.25 -12.77
N VAL A 204 11.62 -1.30 -12.62
CA VAL A 204 13.08 -1.60 -12.77
C VAL A 204 13.67 -2.24 -11.52
N ARG A 205 13.00 -2.12 -10.40
CA ARG A 205 13.39 -2.70 -9.10
C ARG A 205 13.00 -4.16 -9.01
N GLU A 206 11.75 -4.47 -9.29
CA GLU A 206 11.13 -5.79 -9.15
C GLU A 206 10.28 -6.13 -10.39
N PRO A 207 10.90 -6.30 -11.57
CA PRO A 207 10.18 -6.53 -12.82
C PRO A 207 9.27 -7.77 -12.76
N GLY A 208 9.62 -8.79 -12.00
CA GLY A 208 8.79 -9.98 -11.80
C GLY A 208 7.40 -9.68 -11.24
N ASN A 209 7.28 -8.67 -10.38
CA ASN A 209 6.01 -8.20 -9.81
C ASN A 209 5.27 -7.21 -10.70
N CYS A 210 5.89 -6.84 -11.84
CA CYS A 210 5.37 -5.90 -12.83
C CYS A 210 5.11 -6.56 -14.20
N GLY A 211 4.94 -7.88 -14.24
CA GLY A 211 4.66 -8.63 -15.47
C GLY A 211 5.91 -9.12 -16.23
N GLY A 212 7.10 -9.02 -15.63
CA GLY A 212 8.39 -9.42 -16.19
C GLY A 212 9.10 -8.28 -16.91
N MET A 213 10.43 -8.44 -17.12
CA MET A 213 11.27 -7.36 -17.68
C MET A 213 10.89 -6.97 -19.11
N GLN A 214 10.43 -7.90 -19.94
CA GLN A 214 9.92 -7.57 -21.27
C GLN A 214 8.75 -6.61 -21.21
N HIS A 215 7.77 -6.89 -20.32
CA HIS A 215 6.63 -5.99 -20.13
C HIS A 215 7.03 -4.61 -19.61
N VAL A 216 8.06 -4.56 -18.76
CA VAL A 216 8.65 -3.29 -18.30
C VAL A 216 9.22 -2.50 -19.47
N VAL A 217 9.99 -3.14 -20.37
CA VAL A 217 10.54 -2.51 -21.57
C VAL A 217 9.41 -1.93 -22.43
N ASP A 218 8.36 -2.69 -22.69
CA ASP A 218 7.23 -2.27 -23.52
C ASP A 218 6.50 -1.08 -22.88
N THR A 219 6.26 -1.12 -21.55
CA THR A 219 5.64 -0.02 -20.79
C THR A 219 6.50 1.26 -20.84
N TYR A 220 7.81 1.15 -20.73
CA TYR A 220 8.72 2.29 -20.87
C TYR A 220 8.67 2.88 -22.28
N ARG A 221 8.66 2.05 -23.33
CA ARG A 221 8.52 2.50 -24.73
C ARG A 221 7.22 3.26 -24.96
N GLU A 222 6.10 2.73 -24.45
CA GLU A 222 4.78 3.30 -24.66
C GLU A 222 4.54 4.58 -23.85
N HIS A 223 4.95 4.58 -22.60
CA HIS A 223 4.55 5.62 -21.64
C HIS A 223 5.72 6.50 -21.14
N GLY A 224 6.97 6.10 -21.37
CA GLY A 224 8.16 6.78 -20.85
C GLY A 224 8.25 8.25 -21.22
N ALA A 225 7.96 8.59 -22.48
CA ALA A 225 7.98 9.98 -22.93
C ALA A 225 6.95 10.85 -22.21
N ARG A 226 5.74 10.32 -22.01
CA ARG A 226 4.64 11.03 -21.34
C ARG A 226 4.94 11.34 -19.87
N TYR A 227 5.64 10.44 -19.18
CA TYR A 227 5.90 10.55 -17.75
C TYR A 227 7.36 10.82 -17.40
N LEU A 228 8.18 11.21 -18.37
CA LEU A 228 9.64 11.36 -18.23
C LEU A 228 10.06 12.14 -16.98
N ALA A 229 9.50 13.32 -16.75
CA ALA A 229 9.84 14.14 -15.59
C ALA A 229 9.48 13.45 -14.25
N LEU A 230 8.30 12.83 -14.18
CA LEU A 230 7.86 12.11 -12.96
C LEU A 230 8.73 10.88 -12.68
N ILE A 231 9.16 10.17 -13.73
CA ILE A 231 10.07 9.03 -13.63
C ILE A 231 11.45 9.51 -13.17
N ALA A 232 11.98 10.56 -13.80
CA ALA A 232 13.29 11.10 -13.47
C ALA A 232 13.37 11.59 -12.03
N ASP A 233 12.37 12.34 -11.56
CA ASP A 233 12.31 12.86 -10.20
C ASP A 233 12.21 11.72 -9.17
N GLU A 234 11.34 10.75 -9.39
CA GLU A 234 11.16 9.62 -8.46
C GLU A 234 12.40 8.73 -8.38
N VAL A 235 13.00 8.40 -9.53
CA VAL A 235 14.23 7.60 -9.60
C VAL A 235 15.41 8.36 -9.00
N GLU A 236 15.49 9.68 -9.18
CA GLU A 236 16.54 10.49 -8.54
C GLU A 236 16.43 10.47 -7.03
N GLN A 237 15.25 10.64 -6.49
CA GLN A 237 15.04 10.75 -5.04
C GLN A 237 15.09 9.40 -4.32
N HIS A 238 14.60 8.33 -4.95
CA HIS A 238 14.32 7.06 -4.29
C HIS A 238 14.98 5.84 -4.93
N GLY A 239 15.58 5.99 -6.10
CA GLY A 239 16.32 4.93 -6.80
C GLY A 239 17.73 4.74 -6.26
N ASN A 240 18.14 3.49 -6.06
CA ASN A 240 19.54 3.16 -5.80
C ASN A 240 20.38 3.22 -7.09
N ALA A 241 21.71 3.03 -6.97
CA ALA A 241 22.62 3.15 -8.11
C ALA A 241 22.28 2.19 -9.28
N VAL A 242 21.83 0.96 -8.99
CA VAL A 242 21.48 -0.01 -10.04
C VAL A 242 20.13 0.33 -10.68
N GLU A 243 19.17 0.76 -9.89
CA GLU A 243 17.85 1.18 -10.38
C GLU A 243 17.96 2.43 -11.28
N LYS A 244 18.83 3.41 -10.92
CA LYS A 244 19.16 4.56 -11.77
C LYS A 244 19.77 4.12 -13.09
N VAL A 245 20.69 3.16 -13.08
CA VAL A 245 21.33 2.64 -14.30
C VAL A 245 20.33 1.90 -15.18
N ARG A 246 19.45 1.06 -14.63
CA ARG A 246 18.40 0.37 -15.40
C ARG A 246 17.41 1.34 -16.01
N ALA A 247 16.87 2.26 -15.19
CA ALA A 247 15.94 3.29 -15.67
C ALA A 247 16.61 4.20 -16.72
N GLY A 248 17.86 4.59 -16.49
CA GLY A 248 18.63 5.39 -17.42
C GLY A 248 18.82 4.71 -18.77
N TYR A 249 19.20 3.43 -18.79
CA TYR A 249 19.29 2.64 -20.00
C TYR A 249 17.96 2.59 -20.78
N LEU A 250 16.85 2.32 -20.07
CA LEU A 250 15.53 2.26 -20.70
C LEU A 250 15.11 3.61 -21.28
N LEU A 251 15.31 4.71 -20.56
CA LEU A 251 14.92 6.04 -21.02
C LEU A 251 15.81 6.53 -22.17
N ASP A 252 17.13 6.39 -22.03
CA ASP A 252 18.11 6.93 -22.98
C ASP A 252 18.29 6.04 -24.21
N GLU A 253 18.69 4.77 -24.04
CA GLU A 253 19.03 3.91 -25.18
C GLU A 253 17.82 3.24 -25.83
N VAL A 254 16.81 2.84 -25.02
CA VAL A 254 15.62 2.15 -25.55
C VAL A 254 14.57 3.14 -26.04
N CYS A 255 14.24 4.16 -25.24
CA CYS A 255 13.20 5.15 -25.57
C CYS A 255 13.74 6.38 -26.31
N ARG A 256 15.06 6.57 -26.39
CA ARG A 256 15.71 7.73 -27.02
C ARG A 256 15.29 9.08 -26.41
N LEU A 257 15.07 9.09 -25.11
CA LEU A 257 14.67 10.29 -24.36
C LEU A 257 15.88 10.90 -23.65
N THR A 258 15.91 12.22 -23.56
CA THR A 258 16.97 12.98 -22.88
C THR A 258 16.38 13.74 -21.70
N HIS A 259 17.06 13.72 -20.56
CA HIS A 259 16.69 14.49 -19.38
C HIS A 259 17.93 14.72 -18.50
N PRO A 260 18.16 15.93 -17.95
CA PRO A 260 19.39 16.26 -17.21
C PRO A 260 19.69 15.30 -16.04
N LEU A 261 18.67 14.87 -15.30
CA LEU A 261 18.86 13.90 -14.21
C LEU A 261 19.30 12.53 -14.75
N VAL A 262 18.70 12.08 -15.86
CA VAL A 262 19.06 10.80 -16.51
C VAL A 262 20.51 10.82 -16.97
N ASP A 263 20.95 11.91 -17.61
CA ASP A 263 22.34 12.08 -18.04
C ASP A 263 23.32 12.01 -16.84
N GLY A 264 22.94 12.60 -15.70
CA GLY A 264 23.70 12.54 -14.45
C GLY A 264 23.88 11.13 -13.89
N TRP A 265 22.95 10.20 -14.15
CA TRP A 265 23.01 8.83 -13.64
C TRP A 265 24.10 7.98 -14.28
N THR A 266 24.64 8.38 -15.43
CA THR A 266 25.80 7.72 -16.05
C THR A 266 26.99 7.63 -15.10
N GLN A 267 27.14 8.58 -14.18
CA GLN A 267 28.16 8.56 -13.14
C GLN A 267 27.98 7.41 -12.14
N LYS A 268 26.78 6.81 -12.05
CA LYS A 268 26.49 5.62 -11.24
C LYS A 268 26.80 4.31 -11.97
N ALA A 269 27.09 4.37 -13.29
CA ALA A 269 27.46 3.24 -14.11
C ALA A 269 28.92 2.84 -13.86
N GLN A 270 29.18 1.96 -12.90
CA GLN A 270 30.51 1.49 -12.53
C GLN A 270 30.78 0.11 -13.14
N ARG A 271 32.04 -0.13 -13.56
CA ARG A 271 32.53 -1.47 -13.88
C ARG A 271 32.69 -2.28 -12.58
N GLY A 272 32.11 -3.47 -12.51
CA GLY A 272 32.28 -4.40 -11.39
C GLY A 272 30.96 -5.05 -10.98
N GLY A 273 30.97 -6.38 -11.05
CA GLY A 273 29.80 -7.21 -10.81
C GLY A 273 28.86 -7.30 -12.02
N SER A 274 28.16 -8.41 -12.14
CA SER A 274 27.20 -8.67 -13.24
C SER A 274 25.94 -7.81 -13.03
N ARG A 275 25.99 -6.56 -13.47
CA ARG A 275 24.80 -5.70 -13.46
C ARG A 275 23.92 -6.09 -14.65
N LEU A 276 22.79 -6.68 -14.35
CA LEU A 276 21.80 -7.15 -15.31
C LEU A 276 20.67 -6.15 -15.47
N LEU A 277 20.16 -6.01 -16.70
CA LEU A 277 18.94 -5.25 -16.94
C LEU A 277 17.76 -5.96 -16.29
N ASP A 278 17.56 -7.25 -16.57
CA ASP A 278 16.64 -8.11 -15.82
C ASP A 278 17.38 -8.76 -14.63
N PRO A 279 17.08 -8.35 -13.39
CA PRO A 279 17.73 -8.93 -12.21
C PRO A 279 17.44 -10.42 -11.98
N LEU A 280 16.41 -10.96 -12.63
CA LEU A 280 15.97 -12.35 -12.48
C LEU A 280 16.51 -13.25 -13.62
N GLY A 281 17.06 -12.67 -14.68
CA GLY A 281 17.59 -13.39 -15.83
C GLY A 281 19.07 -13.75 -15.67
N GLU A 282 19.59 -14.54 -16.61
CA GLU A 282 21.01 -14.88 -16.69
C GLU A 282 21.80 -13.75 -17.39
N TYR A 283 23.11 -13.77 -17.22
CA TYR A 283 24.02 -12.85 -17.92
C TYR A 283 23.98 -13.07 -19.43
N ALA A 284 23.93 -12.00 -20.20
CA ALA A 284 24.06 -12.01 -21.66
C ALA A 284 25.32 -11.28 -22.09
N PRO A 285 25.99 -11.72 -23.20
CA PRO A 285 27.20 -11.07 -23.70
C PRO A 285 26.95 -9.70 -24.37
N VAL A 286 25.68 -9.36 -24.61
CA VAL A 286 25.29 -8.04 -25.11
C VAL A 286 25.37 -7.02 -23.98
N TYR A 287 26.00 -5.86 -24.25
CA TYR A 287 26.39 -4.94 -23.19
C TYR A 287 26.22 -3.48 -23.62
N SER A 288 25.63 -2.65 -22.75
CA SER A 288 25.65 -1.20 -22.92
C SER A 288 26.94 -0.63 -22.34
N GLU A 289 27.78 -0.06 -23.21
CA GLU A 289 29.04 0.60 -22.80
C GLU A 289 28.77 1.88 -21.98
N LYS A 290 27.72 2.62 -22.29
CA LYS A 290 27.35 3.84 -21.57
C LYS A 290 26.86 3.52 -20.16
N TRP A 291 25.94 2.55 -20.03
CA TRP A 291 25.28 2.23 -18.76
C TRP A 291 25.95 1.10 -17.99
N LYS A 292 27.01 0.48 -18.55
CA LYS A 292 27.75 -0.63 -17.93
C LYS A 292 26.80 -1.76 -17.45
N LEU A 293 25.90 -2.17 -18.33
CA LEU A 293 24.78 -3.06 -18.04
C LEU A 293 24.74 -4.20 -19.07
N SER A 294 24.63 -5.45 -18.60
CA SER A 294 24.34 -6.59 -19.47
C SER A 294 22.87 -6.56 -19.89
N ILE A 295 22.64 -6.63 -21.20
CA ILE A 295 21.31 -6.56 -21.82
C ILE A 295 20.82 -7.98 -22.04
N ASN A 296 20.16 -8.53 -21.05
CA ASN A 296 19.68 -9.89 -20.97
C ASN A 296 18.17 -10.03 -21.22
N VAL A 297 17.61 -9.14 -22.05
CA VAL A 297 16.20 -9.16 -22.48
C VAL A 297 16.16 -9.44 -23.98
N ALA A 298 15.48 -10.52 -24.39
CA ALA A 298 15.53 -11.05 -25.74
C ALA A 298 15.19 -10.03 -26.84
N SER A 299 14.17 -9.18 -26.65
CA SER A 299 13.75 -8.15 -27.62
C SER A 299 14.74 -7.01 -27.80
N LEU A 300 15.74 -6.90 -26.93
CA LEU A 300 16.78 -5.87 -26.99
C LEU A 300 18.12 -6.42 -27.48
N MET A 301 18.21 -7.71 -27.76
CA MET A 301 19.41 -8.35 -28.29
C MET A 301 19.47 -8.23 -29.82
N PRO A 302 20.68 -8.17 -30.42
CA PRO A 302 20.83 -8.19 -31.89
C PRO A 302 20.19 -9.49 -32.44
N GLY A 303 19.26 -9.34 -33.40
CA GLY A 303 18.52 -10.46 -34.02
C GLY A 303 17.29 -10.93 -33.24
N GLY A 304 16.92 -10.28 -32.14
CA GLY A 304 15.62 -10.44 -31.49
C GLY A 304 14.55 -9.84 -32.39
N SER A 305 13.77 -10.67 -33.08
CA SER A 305 12.64 -10.23 -33.89
C SER A 305 11.54 -9.68 -32.99
N GLU A 306 10.88 -8.59 -33.42
CA GLU A 306 9.62 -8.05 -32.83
C GLU A 306 8.43 -9.02 -33.05
N ASP A 307 8.68 -10.21 -33.61
CA ASP A 307 7.67 -11.20 -33.96
C ASP A 307 7.51 -12.25 -32.86
N THR A 308 6.75 -11.91 -31.84
CA THR A 308 5.91 -12.90 -31.12
C THR A 308 4.73 -12.13 -30.50
N LEU A 309 3.74 -11.89 -31.35
CA LEU A 309 2.38 -11.56 -30.95
C LEU A 309 1.68 -12.76 -30.30
#